data_76b80c78fae8d7aee8cdd84651d99428
#
_entry.id   76b80c78fae8d7aee8cdd84651d99428
#
_cell.length_a   1.000
_cell.length_b   1.000
_cell.length_c   1.000
_cell.angle_alpha   90.00
_cell.angle_beta   90.00
_cell.angle_gamma   90.00
#
_symmetry.space_group_name_H-M   'P 1'
#
loop_
_entity.id
_entity.type
_entity.pdbx_description
1 polymer ?
#
loop_
_entity_poly.entity_id
_entity_poly.type
_entity_poly.pdbx_seq_one_letter_code
_entity_poly.pdbx_strand_id
1 'polypeptide(L)'
;MHQTHLTEPQGILKKIAIFPASFDPVTNGHVDLIDRICNLSIFDELVVAIGVNPAKPARFTLEERTQMLETVIEPYPQATIDGYTGLTVHYAQTRGACAIVRGLREISDFEWEFKMARMNQQIAPDIDTLFMMANTQYAHISSTLVMEVVQMAQRKVSEEKLREMVPAVVVEFIKKKFDVL
;
A
#
# COMPACT_ATOMS: atom_id res chain seq x y z
N MET A 1 46.88 7.77 32.03
CA MET A 1 45.98 8.67 31.30
C MET A 1 45.12 7.81 30.38
N HIS A 2 43.87 7.48 30.81
CA HIS A 2 42.91 6.75 30.00
C HIS A 2 42.08 7.78 29.22
N GLN A 3 42.27 7.82 27.92
CA GLN A 3 41.38 8.56 27.04
C GLN A 3 40.10 7.76 26.85
N THR A 4 39.02 8.21 27.46
CA THR A 4 37.65 7.76 27.21
C THR A 4 37.24 8.32 25.86
N HIS A 5 37.25 7.48 24.81
CA HIS A 5 36.57 7.78 23.55
C HIS A 5 35.05 7.86 23.83
N LEU A 6 34.54 9.05 23.93
CA LEU A 6 33.11 9.30 23.85
C LEU A 6 32.68 8.99 22.39
N THR A 7 32.04 7.85 22.20
CA THR A 7 31.33 7.55 20.96
C THR A 7 30.22 8.60 20.78
N GLU A 8 30.26 9.34 19.67
CA GLU A 8 29.19 10.24 19.27
C GLU A 8 27.85 9.46 19.26
N PRO A 9 26.72 10.10 19.66
CA PRO A 9 25.43 9.45 19.61
C PRO A 9 25.14 9.10 18.14
N GLN A 10 25.02 7.80 17.85
CA GLN A 10 24.53 7.33 16.55
C GLN A 10 23.18 7.99 16.32
N GLY A 11 23.05 8.80 15.27
CA GLY A 11 21.81 9.45 14.89
C GLY A 11 20.70 8.39 14.85
N ILE A 12 19.57 8.68 15.48
CA ILE A 12 18.41 7.77 15.50
C ILE A 12 18.04 7.50 14.05
N LEU A 13 18.31 6.29 13.57
CA LEU A 13 17.94 5.88 12.23
C LEU A 13 16.42 5.94 12.07
N LYS A 14 15.95 6.70 11.09
CA LYS A 14 14.52 6.84 10.77
C LYS A 14 13.94 5.46 10.46
N LYS A 15 12.87 5.08 11.14
CA LYS A 15 12.17 3.82 10.90
C LYS A 15 11.18 4.00 9.75
N ILE A 16 11.53 3.51 8.58
CA ILE A 16 10.72 3.60 7.36
C ILE A 16 10.05 2.26 7.10
N ALA A 17 8.73 2.27 6.90
CA ALA A 17 7.98 1.12 6.42
C ALA A 17 7.52 1.34 4.97
N ILE A 18 7.50 0.26 4.18
CA ILE A 18 6.92 0.26 2.84
C ILE A 18 5.58 -0.48 2.88
N PHE A 19 4.53 0.15 2.39
CA PHE A 19 3.24 -0.50 2.12
C PHE A 19 3.02 -0.59 0.62
N PRO A 20 3.40 -1.73 0.00
CA PRO A 20 3.36 -1.89 -1.45
C PRO A 20 2.06 -2.50 -1.92
N ALA A 21 1.43 -1.90 -2.93
CA ALA A 21 0.35 -2.50 -3.70
C ALA A 21 0.27 -1.88 -5.11
N SER A 22 -0.57 -2.41 -5.97
CA SER A 22 -0.82 -1.78 -7.28
C SER A 22 -1.68 -0.52 -7.17
N PHE A 23 -2.56 -0.44 -6.16
CA PHE A 23 -3.54 0.64 -5.97
C PHE A 23 -4.31 0.98 -7.26
N ASP A 24 -4.81 -0.04 -7.95
CA ASP A 24 -5.44 0.05 -9.28
C ASP A 24 -6.91 -0.41 -9.28
N PRO A 25 -7.81 0.38 -8.61
CA PRO A 25 -7.59 1.57 -7.81
C PRO A 25 -7.30 1.30 -6.32
N VAL A 26 -7.05 2.37 -5.54
CA VAL A 26 -7.06 2.31 -4.07
C VAL A 26 -8.46 1.96 -3.57
N THR A 27 -8.55 1.13 -2.50
CA THR A 27 -9.82 0.66 -1.92
C THR A 27 -9.92 1.06 -0.45
N ASN A 28 -11.14 0.98 0.13
CA ASN A 28 -11.32 1.25 1.56
C ASN A 28 -10.52 0.30 2.45
N GLY A 29 -10.23 -0.92 1.98
CA GLY A 29 -9.31 -1.84 2.67
C GLY A 29 -7.87 -1.34 2.71
N HIS A 30 -7.39 -0.68 1.65
CA HIS A 30 -6.07 -0.03 1.67
C HIS A 30 -6.05 1.17 2.62
N VAL A 31 -7.12 1.97 2.63
CA VAL A 31 -7.24 3.13 3.53
C VAL A 31 -7.22 2.70 5.00
N ASP A 32 -7.99 1.65 5.36
CA ASP A 32 -8.00 1.08 6.72
C ASP A 32 -6.59 0.65 7.17
N LEU A 33 -5.82 0.01 6.28
CA LEU A 33 -4.46 -0.40 6.61
C LEU A 33 -3.53 0.80 6.76
N ILE A 34 -3.59 1.79 5.87
CA ILE A 34 -2.79 3.04 5.96
C ILE A 34 -3.08 3.73 7.29
N ASP A 35 -4.36 3.94 7.63
CA ASP A 35 -4.78 4.55 8.87
C ASP A 35 -4.20 3.82 10.09
N ARG A 36 -4.37 2.51 10.14
CA ARG A 36 -3.89 1.69 11.27
C ARG A 36 -2.37 1.68 11.38
N ILE A 37 -1.63 1.59 10.27
CA ILE A 37 -0.16 1.64 10.27
C ILE A 37 0.31 2.98 10.82
N CYS A 38 -0.28 4.08 10.35
CA CYS A 38 0.08 5.42 10.80
C CYS A 38 -0.24 5.63 12.29
N ASN A 39 -1.38 5.11 12.76
CA ASN A 39 -1.81 5.25 14.17
C ASN A 39 -1.02 4.35 15.13
N LEU A 40 -0.36 3.28 14.67
CA LEU A 40 0.55 2.49 15.52
C LEU A 40 1.75 3.31 16.01
N SER A 41 2.14 4.36 15.29
CA SER A 41 3.26 5.26 15.64
C SER A 41 4.60 4.53 15.90
N ILE A 42 4.81 3.38 15.24
CA ILE A 42 6.05 2.59 15.35
C ILE A 42 7.05 2.93 14.25
N PHE A 43 6.58 3.62 13.19
CA PHE A 43 7.39 4.08 12.07
C PHE A 43 7.38 5.61 12.00
N ASP A 44 8.53 6.19 11.66
CA ASP A 44 8.70 7.62 11.43
C ASP A 44 8.20 8.03 10.04
N GLU A 45 8.17 7.07 9.10
CA GLU A 45 7.64 7.26 7.74
C GLU A 45 6.97 5.99 7.25
N LEU A 46 5.81 6.16 6.60
CA LEU A 46 5.14 5.13 5.80
C LEU A 46 5.22 5.52 4.33
N VAL A 47 5.92 4.74 3.52
CA VAL A 47 5.89 4.91 2.06
C VAL A 47 4.79 4.03 1.47
N VAL A 48 3.72 4.66 0.98
CA VAL A 48 2.66 4.00 0.20
C VAL A 48 3.19 3.82 -1.22
N ALA A 49 3.71 2.61 -1.49
CA ALA A 49 4.50 2.35 -2.68
C ALA A 49 3.67 1.72 -3.81
N ILE A 50 3.50 2.45 -4.92
CA ILE A 50 2.76 1.98 -6.08
C ILE A 50 3.65 1.05 -6.91
N GLY A 51 3.38 -0.26 -6.86
CA GLY A 51 4.06 -1.24 -7.70
C GLY A 51 3.60 -1.14 -9.16
N VAL A 52 4.54 -0.86 -10.07
CA VAL A 52 4.29 -0.82 -11.51
C VAL A 52 4.83 -2.10 -12.14
N ASN A 53 3.94 -2.93 -12.68
CA ASN A 53 4.31 -4.12 -13.45
C ASN A 53 4.15 -3.83 -14.95
N PRO A 54 5.25 -3.68 -15.71
CA PRO A 54 5.18 -3.37 -17.14
C PRO A 54 4.49 -4.46 -17.97
N ALA A 55 4.48 -5.71 -17.48
CA ALA A 55 3.86 -6.84 -18.18
C ALA A 55 2.35 -6.92 -17.96
N LYS A 56 1.77 -6.13 -17.05
CA LYS A 56 0.33 -6.14 -16.76
C LYS A 56 -0.26 -4.74 -17.00
N PRO A 57 -1.17 -4.59 -17.99
CA PRO A 57 -1.81 -3.30 -18.22
C PRO A 57 -2.60 -2.89 -16.97
N ALA A 58 -2.32 -1.68 -16.48
CA ALA A 58 -3.06 -1.09 -15.37
C ALA A 58 -4.33 -0.41 -15.90
N ARG A 59 -5.38 -0.36 -15.08
CA ARG A 59 -6.64 0.32 -15.40
C ARG A 59 -6.51 1.83 -15.27
N PHE A 60 -5.72 2.26 -14.27
CA PHE A 60 -5.39 3.67 -14.04
C PHE A 60 -3.91 3.91 -14.25
N THR A 61 -3.55 5.04 -14.84
CA THR A 61 -2.14 5.44 -15.00
C THR A 61 -1.46 5.61 -13.66
N LEU A 62 -0.13 5.61 -13.62
CA LEU A 62 0.61 5.88 -12.38
C LEU A 62 0.20 7.23 -11.78
N GLU A 63 0.06 8.26 -12.62
CA GLU A 63 -0.36 9.59 -12.21
C GLU A 63 -1.77 9.60 -11.59
N GLU A 64 -2.76 8.95 -12.22
CA GLU A 64 -4.11 8.83 -11.68
C GLU A 64 -4.11 8.13 -10.30
N ARG A 65 -3.33 7.04 -10.15
CA ARG A 65 -3.20 6.32 -8.89
C ARG A 65 -2.53 7.15 -7.80
N THR A 66 -1.52 7.94 -8.18
CA THR A 66 -0.86 8.89 -7.28
C THR A 66 -1.84 9.95 -6.79
N GLN A 67 -2.60 10.58 -7.69
CA GLN A 67 -3.61 11.59 -7.33
C GLN A 67 -4.70 11.04 -6.39
N MET A 68 -5.17 9.81 -6.63
CA MET A 68 -6.11 9.17 -5.70
C MET A 68 -5.49 8.98 -4.30
N LEU A 69 -4.23 8.54 -4.23
CA LEU A 69 -3.53 8.31 -2.96
C LEU A 69 -3.18 9.61 -2.24
N GLU A 70 -2.84 10.69 -2.95
CA GLU A 70 -2.60 12.02 -2.36
C GLU A 70 -3.78 12.48 -1.49
N THR A 71 -5.01 12.31 -2.00
CA THR A 71 -6.22 12.60 -1.21
C THR A 71 -6.37 11.65 0.00
N VAL A 72 -6.02 10.38 -0.18
CA VAL A 72 -6.15 9.36 0.89
C VAL A 72 -5.16 9.59 2.02
N ILE A 73 -3.92 10.00 1.71
CA ILE A 73 -2.88 10.18 2.73
C ILE A 73 -2.83 11.58 3.33
N GLU A 74 -3.62 12.53 2.83
CA GLU A 74 -3.67 13.91 3.35
C GLU A 74 -3.74 14.00 4.89
N PRO A 75 -4.52 13.14 5.60
CA PRO A 75 -4.58 13.16 7.06
C PRO A 75 -3.31 12.65 7.76
N TYR A 76 -2.36 12.04 7.04
CA TYR A 76 -1.22 11.34 7.63
C TYR A 76 0.11 11.99 7.21
N PRO A 77 0.63 12.98 7.98
CA PRO A 77 1.84 13.73 7.61
C PRO A 77 3.11 12.85 7.53
N GLN A 78 3.12 11.66 8.16
CA GLN A 78 4.19 10.70 8.07
C GLN A 78 4.09 9.78 6.86
N ALA A 79 2.98 9.81 6.10
CA ALA A 79 2.80 9.01 4.90
C ALA A 79 3.31 9.76 3.65
N THR A 80 4.01 9.05 2.79
CA THR A 80 4.50 9.54 1.49
C THR A 80 4.10 8.56 0.38
N ILE A 81 4.06 9.04 -0.87
CA ILE A 81 3.74 8.20 -2.03
C ILE A 81 4.98 8.10 -2.91
N ASP A 82 5.23 6.91 -3.43
CA ASP A 82 6.26 6.70 -4.44
C ASP A 82 5.85 5.58 -5.40
N GLY A 83 6.38 5.62 -6.62
CA GLY A 83 6.18 4.57 -7.63
C GLY A 83 7.47 3.78 -7.86
N TYR A 84 7.38 2.46 -7.97
CA TYR A 84 8.55 1.62 -8.24
C TYR A 84 8.26 0.50 -9.22
N THR A 85 9.33 -0.02 -9.82
CA THR A 85 9.33 -1.21 -10.67
C THR A 85 10.27 -2.27 -10.10
N GLY A 86 10.09 -3.53 -10.50
CA GLY A 86 10.93 -4.64 -10.04
C GLY A 86 10.53 -5.21 -8.69
N LEU A 87 11.52 -5.75 -7.96
CA LEU A 87 11.27 -6.43 -6.69
C LEU A 87 11.02 -5.43 -5.56
N THR A 88 9.93 -5.61 -4.83
CA THR A 88 9.57 -4.78 -3.67
C THR A 88 10.70 -4.70 -2.64
N VAL A 89 11.37 -5.81 -2.38
CA VAL A 89 12.44 -5.87 -1.39
C VAL A 89 13.67 -5.05 -1.80
N HIS A 90 14.04 -5.03 -3.08
CA HIS A 90 15.12 -4.16 -3.58
C HIS A 90 14.72 -2.69 -3.46
N TYR A 91 13.47 -2.36 -3.80
CA TYR A 91 12.96 -1.01 -3.59
C TYR A 91 13.03 -0.60 -2.11
N ALA A 92 12.61 -1.48 -1.21
CA ALA A 92 12.68 -1.24 0.24
C ALA A 92 14.13 -0.99 0.71
N GLN A 93 15.12 -1.75 0.20
CA GLN A 93 16.54 -1.50 0.46
C GLN A 93 16.99 -0.12 0.00
N THR A 94 16.62 0.31 -1.21
CA THR A 94 16.99 1.64 -1.74
C THR A 94 16.39 2.78 -0.94
N ARG A 95 15.25 2.55 -0.27
CA ARG A 95 14.59 3.52 0.61
C ARG A 95 15.13 3.50 2.05
N GLY A 96 16.04 2.57 2.38
CA GLY A 96 16.51 2.38 3.75
C GLY A 96 15.40 1.93 4.70
N ALA A 97 14.39 1.22 4.18
CA ALA A 97 13.27 0.74 4.96
C ALA A 97 13.67 -0.42 5.88
N CYS A 98 13.11 -0.47 7.08
CA CYS A 98 13.26 -1.57 8.02
C CYS A 98 12.14 -2.61 7.94
N ALA A 99 11.02 -2.28 7.28
CA ALA A 99 9.88 -3.18 7.17
C ALA A 99 9.10 -3.03 5.87
N ILE A 100 8.52 -4.15 5.40
CA ILE A 100 7.48 -4.20 4.37
C ILE A 100 6.19 -4.64 5.05
N VAL A 101 5.12 -3.85 4.94
CA VAL A 101 3.81 -4.17 5.52
C VAL A 101 2.92 -4.78 4.44
N ARG A 102 2.29 -5.92 4.76
CA ARG A 102 1.36 -6.63 3.85
C ARG A 102 0.01 -6.83 4.52
N GLY A 103 -1.06 -6.52 3.81
CA GLY A 103 -2.42 -6.79 4.24
C GLY A 103 -2.83 -8.23 3.91
N LEU A 104 -3.42 -8.93 4.88
CA LEU A 104 -3.99 -10.27 4.71
C LEU A 104 -5.51 -10.19 4.82
N ARG A 105 -6.22 -10.62 3.80
CA ARG A 105 -7.69 -10.62 3.75
C ARG A 105 -8.26 -12.01 4.06
N GLU A 106 -7.61 -13.04 3.54
CA GLU A 106 -8.03 -14.43 3.61
C GLU A 106 -6.82 -15.35 3.88
N ILE A 107 -7.10 -16.58 4.30
CA ILE A 107 -6.06 -17.59 4.53
C ILE A 107 -5.29 -17.90 3.24
N SER A 108 -5.95 -17.86 2.10
CA SER A 108 -5.34 -18.05 0.78
C SER A 108 -4.28 -16.98 0.45
N ASP A 109 -4.48 -15.73 0.88
CA ASP A 109 -3.48 -14.67 0.72
C ASP A 109 -2.22 -15.01 1.53
N PHE A 110 -2.38 -15.60 2.74
CA PHE A 110 -1.27 -15.89 3.65
C PHE A 110 -0.24 -16.84 3.06
N GLU A 111 -0.64 -17.90 2.37
CA GLU A 111 0.31 -18.86 1.79
C GLU A 111 1.27 -18.20 0.80
N TRP A 112 0.73 -17.33 -0.07
CA TRP A 112 1.53 -16.61 -1.06
C TRP A 112 2.42 -15.56 -0.40
N GLU A 113 1.84 -14.74 0.45
CA GLU A 113 2.55 -13.67 1.16
C GLU A 113 3.65 -14.23 2.07
N PHE A 114 3.42 -15.37 2.72
CA PHE A 114 4.43 -16.04 3.51
C PHE A 114 5.62 -16.53 2.66
N LYS A 115 5.36 -17.12 1.49
CA LYS A 115 6.43 -17.53 0.55
C LYS A 115 7.23 -16.31 0.10
N MET A 116 6.56 -15.21 -0.23
CA MET A 116 7.22 -13.98 -0.63
C MET A 116 8.04 -13.36 0.52
N ALA A 117 7.53 -13.36 1.74
CA ALA A 117 8.26 -12.87 2.91
C ALA A 117 9.54 -13.67 3.16
N ARG A 118 9.48 -15.00 3.02
CA ARG A 118 10.66 -15.87 3.13
C ARG A 118 11.70 -15.56 2.06
N MET A 119 11.27 -15.32 0.83
CA MET A 119 12.16 -14.93 -0.26
C MET A 119 12.77 -13.54 0.00
N ASN A 120 11.96 -12.57 0.42
CA ASN A 120 12.43 -11.23 0.77
C ASN A 120 13.50 -11.29 1.88
N GLN A 121 13.29 -12.09 2.92
CA GLN A 121 14.24 -12.26 4.01
C GLN A 121 15.58 -12.86 3.54
N GLN A 122 15.57 -13.74 2.54
CA GLN A 122 16.81 -14.27 1.95
C GLN A 122 17.58 -13.20 1.15
N ILE A 123 16.86 -12.28 0.48
CA ILE A 123 17.46 -11.23 -0.33
C ILE A 123 17.94 -10.05 0.55
N ALA A 124 17.16 -9.69 1.56
CA ALA A 124 17.43 -8.56 2.46
C ALA A 124 17.10 -8.96 3.91
N PRO A 125 18.03 -9.59 4.63
CA PRO A 125 17.79 -10.09 5.99
C PRO A 125 17.43 -9.00 7.01
N ASP A 126 17.82 -7.75 6.75
CA ASP A 126 17.60 -6.60 7.63
C ASP A 126 16.20 -5.95 7.42
N ILE A 127 15.37 -6.46 6.50
CA ILE A 127 14.04 -5.95 6.23
C ILE A 127 12.99 -6.98 6.64
N ASP A 128 12.24 -6.68 7.70
CA ASP A 128 11.15 -7.55 8.15
C ASP A 128 9.89 -7.40 7.29
N THR A 129 9.12 -8.49 7.17
CA THR A 129 7.77 -8.44 6.60
C THR A 129 6.74 -8.53 7.72
N LEU A 130 5.91 -7.49 7.86
CA LEU A 130 4.84 -7.42 8.84
C LEU A 130 3.50 -7.70 8.17
N PHE A 131 2.74 -8.62 8.74
CA PHE A 131 1.40 -8.94 8.26
C PHE A 131 0.34 -8.25 9.12
N MET A 132 -0.60 -7.58 8.46
CA MET A 132 -1.75 -6.97 9.11
C MET A 132 -3.04 -7.59 8.56
N MET A 133 -3.89 -8.09 9.46
CA MET A 133 -5.21 -8.57 9.06
C MET A 133 -6.09 -7.42 8.61
N ALA A 134 -6.70 -7.57 7.43
CA ALA A 134 -7.71 -6.63 6.97
C ALA A 134 -8.91 -6.62 7.94
N ASN A 135 -9.54 -5.47 8.09
CA ASN A 135 -10.79 -5.37 8.82
C ASN A 135 -11.86 -6.24 8.14
N THR A 136 -12.65 -6.96 8.92
CA THR A 136 -13.67 -7.89 8.41
C THR A 136 -14.62 -7.25 7.40
N GLN A 137 -14.96 -5.98 7.60
CA GLN A 137 -15.83 -5.23 6.68
C GLN A 137 -15.21 -5.00 5.29
N TYR A 138 -13.86 -5.05 5.16
CA TYR A 138 -13.16 -4.83 3.90
C TYR A 138 -12.46 -6.08 3.34
N ALA A 139 -12.51 -7.20 4.07
CA ALA A 139 -11.80 -8.42 3.70
C ALA A 139 -12.19 -8.94 2.30
N HIS A 140 -13.46 -8.77 1.93
CA HIS A 140 -13.98 -9.19 0.63
C HIS A 140 -13.66 -8.21 -0.52
N ILE A 141 -13.09 -7.01 -0.22
CA ILE A 141 -12.85 -5.97 -1.21
C ILE A 141 -11.43 -6.13 -1.80
N SER A 142 -11.34 -6.15 -3.14
CA SER A 142 -10.08 -6.03 -3.86
C SER A 142 -10.23 -5.06 -5.04
N SER A 143 -9.13 -4.46 -5.47
CA SER A 143 -9.13 -3.58 -6.67
C SER A 143 -9.66 -4.31 -7.90
N THR A 144 -9.33 -5.58 -8.05
CA THR A 144 -9.83 -6.41 -9.16
C THR A 144 -11.34 -6.57 -9.08
N LEU A 145 -11.88 -6.97 -7.94
CA LEU A 145 -13.33 -7.13 -7.75
C LEU A 145 -14.09 -5.82 -7.98
N VAL A 146 -13.59 -4.70 -7.44
CA VAL A 146 -14.19 -3.37 -7.68
C VAL A 146 -14.31 -3.10 -9.17
N MET A 147 -13.24 -3.33 -9.94
CA MET A 147 -13.26 -3.05 -11.37
C MET A 147 -14.09 -4.07 -12.17
N GLU A 148 -14.18 -5.31 -11.73
CA GLU A 148 -15.11 -6.29 -12.32
C GLU A 148 -16.56 -5.85 -12.12
N VAL A 149 -16.92 -5.40 -10.91
CA VAL A 149 -18.25 -4.84 -10.61
C VAL A 149 -18.55 -3.64 -11.50
N VAL A 150 -17.61 -2.69 -11.63
CA VAL A 150 -17.75 -1.52 -12.49
C VAL A 150 -17.99 -1.92 -13.96
N GLN A 151 -17.20 -2.86 -14.48
CA GLN A 151 -17.29 -3.29 -15.87
C GLN A 151 -18.57 -4.10 -16.17
N MET A 152 -18.98 -4.99 -15.26
CA MET A 152 -20.15 -5.85 -15.44
C MET A 152 -21.46 -5.11 -15.23
N ALA A 153 -21.47 -4.09 -14.41
CA ALA A 153 -22.68 -3.41 -13.99
C ALA A 153 -23.34 -2.55 -15.08
N GLN A 154 -22.67 -2.28 -16.20
CA GLN A 154 -23.24 -1.54 -17.34
C GLN A 154 -24.10 -0.33 -16.92
N ARG A 155 -23.57 0.58 -16.08
CA ARG A 155 -24.30 1.73 -15.51
C ARG A 155 -25.36 1.40 -14.44
N LYS A 156 -25.31 0.22 -13.81
CA LYS A 156 -26.29 -0.18 -12.78
C LYS A 156 -25.72 -0.17 -11.34
N VAL A 157 -24.44 0.17 -11.14
CA VAL A 157 -23.88 0.32 -9.78
C VAL A 157 -24.15 1.75 -9.32
N SER A 158 -24.83 1.88 -8.20
CA SER A 158 -25.02 3.21 -7.61
C SER A 158 -23.70 3.73 -7.00
N GLU A 159 -23.55 5.05 -6.99
CA GLU A 159 -22.41 5.70 -6.34
C GLU A 159 -22.27 5.30 -4.87
N GLU A 160 -23.39 5.16 -4.17
CA GLU A 160 -23.46 4.70 -2.78
C GLU A 160 -22.77 3.34 -2.60
N LYS A 161 -23.06 2.38 -3.47
CA LYS A 161 -22.44 1.06 -3.48
C LYS A 161 -20.93 1.10 -3.73
N LEU A 162 -20.50 1.97 -4.64
CA LEU A 162 -19.06 2.13 -4.89
C LEU A 162 -18.36 2.75 -3.67
N ARG A 163 -19.00 3.70 -2.97
CA ARG A 163 -18.44 4.31 -1.76
C ARG A 163 -18.27 3.32 -0.59
N GLU A 164 -19.00 2.21 -0.58
CA GLU A 164 -18.75 1.11 0.37
C GLU A 164 -17.41 0.42 0.11
N MET A 165 -16.92 0.44 -1.14
CA MET A 165 -15.72 -0.30 -1.57
C MET A 165 -14.49 0.58 -1.75
N VAL A 166 -14.68 1.83 -2.18
CA VAL A 166 -13.59 2.74 -2.52
C VAL A 166 -13.81 4.16 -1.97
N PRO A 167 -12.75 4.94 -1.73
CA PRO A 167 -12.85 6.34 -1.35
C PRO A 167 -13.63 7.17 -2.37
N ALA A 168 -14.21 8.28 -1.92
CA ALA A 168 -14.98 9.19 -2.77
C ALA A 168 -14.20 9.69 -4.00
N VAL A 169 -12.93 10.02 -3.83
CA VAL A 169 -12.04 10.45 -4.92
C VAL A 169 -11.95 9.39 -6.01
N VAL A 170 -11.88 8.10 -5.65
CA VAL A 170 -11.82 6.99 -6.62
C VAL A 170 -13.10 6.87 -7.42
N VAL A 171 -14.26 7.11 -6.79
CA VAL A 171 -15.55 7.11 -7.49
C VAL A 171 -15.56 8.13 -8.63
N GLU A 172 -15.01 9.34 -8.40
CA GLU A 172 -14.92 10.37 -9.45
C GLU A 172 -13.98 9.96 -10.60
N PHE A 173 -12.85 9.31 -10.30
CA PHE A 173 -11.97 8.78 -11.35
C PHE A 173 -12.64 7.64 -12.15
N ILE A 174 -13.40 6.76 -11.48
CA ILE A 174 -14.17 5.70 -12.15
C ILE A 174 -15.21 6.30 -13.08
N LYS A 175 -16.01 7.26 -12.62
CA LYS A 175 -17.01 7.96 -13.44
C LYS A 175 -16.40 8.56 -14.68
N LYS A 176 -15.34 9.35 -14.49
CA LYS A 176 -14.67 10.06 -15.59
C LYS A 176 -14.08 9.12 -16.63
N LYS A 177 -13.53 7.97 -16.19
CA LYS A 177 -12.78 7.08 -17.09
C LYS A 177 -13.62 6.02 -17.77
N PHE A 178 -14.65 5.51 -17.10
CA PHE A 178 -15.43 4.37 -17.59
C PHE A 178 -16.85 4.73 -17.99
N ASP A 179 -17.23 6.01 -17.93
CA ASP A 179 -18.59 6.52 -18.28
C ASP A 179 -19.69 5.68 -17.60
N VAL A 180 -19.48 5.31 -16.33
CA VAL A 180 -20.41 4.54 -15.49
C VAL A 180 -20.99 5.44 -14.41
N LEU A 181 -22.31 5.34 -14.17
CA LEU A 181 -23.20 6.07 -13.24
C LEU A 181 -24.07 7.12 -13.87
#